data_4859fa46dffb465a337129caf7e28a5f
#
_entry.id   4859fa46dffb465a337129caf7e28a5f
#
_cell.length_a   1.000
_cell.length_b   1.000
_cell.length_c   1.000
_cell.angle_alpha   90.00
_cell.angle_beta   90.00
_cell.angle_gamma   90.00
#
_symmetry.space_group_name_H-M   'P 1'
#
loop_
_entity.id
_entity.type
_entity.pdbx_description
1 polymer ?
#
loop_
_entity_poly.entity_id
_entity_poly.type
_entity_poly.pdbx_seq_one_letter_code
_entity_poly.pdbx_strand_id
1 'polypeptide(L)'
;MRVMMMIKGDREPGHLPSEELLTQMGKYNEDLSKAGVLLDLSALRWSAQGVRVKFSRGNRTVVNGPFGEPKETVAGYWILQVKSMDEAIDWAKRLPFEAGGEPDVEGEVEIRQVFEMDELGETPAMERAHDLEKKLQS
;
A
#
# COMPACT_ATOMS: atom_id res chain seq x y z
N MET A 1 -12.37 10.61 -4.21
CA MET A 1 -12.30 9.20 -3.80
C MET A 1 -10.92 8.87 -3.24
N ARG A 2 -10.87 7.98 -2.29
CA ARG A 2 -9.59 7.51 -1.76
C ARG A 2 -9.22 6.18 -2.43
N VAL A 3 -7.95 6.02 -2.72
CA VAL A 3 -7.43 4.76 -3.25
C VAL A 3 -6.23 4.32 -2.42
N MET A 4 -6.02 3.01 -2.32
CA MET A 4 -4.78 2.45 -1.82
C MET A 4 -3.98 1.97 -3.02
N MET A 5 -2.76 2.47 -3.13
CA MET A 5 -1.81 2.05 -4.15
C MET A 5 -0.76 1.20 -3.48
N MET A 6 -0.65 -0.06 -3.89
CA MET A 6 0.22 -1.04 -3.24
C MET A 6 1.32 -1.47 -4.19
N ILE A 7 2.56 -1.34 -3.75
CA ILE A 7 3.70 -1.86 -4.49
C ILE A 7 3.94 -3.31 -4.07
N LYS A 8 4.05 -4.20 -5.04
CA LYS A 8 4.30 -5.63 -4.81
C LYS A 8 5.78 -5.93 -4.89
N GLY A 9 6.25 -6.77 -4.01
CA GLY A 9 7.64 -7.20 -4.01
C GLY A 9 8.04 -7.81 -2.69
N ASP A 10 9.15 -8.53 -2.73
CA ASP A 10 9.76 -9.08 -1.53
C ASP A 10 11.26 -9.21 -1.76
N ARG A 11 12.02 -9.16 -0.68
CA ARG A 11 13.48 -9.27 -0.71
C ARG A 11 13.94 -10.02 0.53
N GLU A 12 15.23 -10.31 0.58
CA GLU A 12 15.87 -10.92 1.73
C GLU A 12 15.86 -9.98 2.95
N PRO A 13 15.79 -10.53 4.18
CA PRO A 13 15.90 -9.72 5.39
C PRO A 13 17.16 -8.84 5.36
N GLY A 14 17.00 -7.58 5.73
CA GLY A 14 18.13 -6.64 5.75
C GLY A 14 18.43 -5.98 4.41
N HIS A 15 17.77 -6.38 3.32
CA HIS A 15 17.92 -5.69 2.04
C HIS A 15 17.42 -4.25 2.15
N LEU A 16 18.24 -3.31 1.70
CA LEU A 16 17.87 -1.90 1.66
C LEU A 16 17.86 -1.41 0.21
N PRO A 17 16.91 -0.53 -0.14
CA PRO A 17 16.92 0.10 -1.46
C PRO A 17 18.20 0.90 -1.69
N SER A 18 18.59 1.06 -2.94
CA SER A 18 19.74 1.90 -3.28
C SER A 18 19.47 3.37 -2.92
N GLU A 19 20.54 4.14 -2.71
CA GLU A 19 20.42 5.57 -2.44
C GLU A 19 19.72 6.29 -3.59
N GLU A 20 19.99 5.89 -4.84
CA GLU A 20 19.33 6.45 -6.01
C GLU A 20 17.82 6.21 -5.99
N LEU A 21 17.40 4.99 -5.69
CA LEU A 21 15.97 4.67 -5.58
C LEU A 21 15.31 5.45 -4.47
N LEU A 22 15.95 5.55 -3.30
CA LEU A 22 15.42 6.34 -2.18
C LEU A 22 15.29 7.81 -2.55
N THR A 23 16.26 8.36 -3.28
CA THR A 23 16.22 9.75 -3.73
C THR A 23 15.06 9.98 -4.70
N GLN A 24 14.88 9.09 -5.67
CA GLN A 24 13.79 9.21 -6.64
C GLN A 24 12.42 9.00 -6.00
N MET A 25 12.32 8.07 -5.05
CA MET A 25 11.09 7.88 -4.27
C MET A 25 10.77 9.11 -3.43
N GLY A 26 11.78 9.72 -2.82
CA GLY A 26 11.58 10.97 -2.06
C GLY A 26 10.99 12.06 -2.92
N LYS A 27 11.50 12.25 -4.14
CA LYS A 27 10.98 13.23 -5.09
C LYS A 27 9.54 12.91 -5.50
N TYR A 28 9.26 11.64 -5.76
CA TYR A 28 7.92 11.19 -6.10
C TYR A 28 6.93 11.50 -4.97
N ASN A 29 7.30 11.19 -3.74
CA ASN A 29 6.46 11.45 -2.58
C ASN A 29 6.25 12.96 -2.36
N GLU A 30 7.27 13.79 -2.61
CA GLU A 30 7.12 15.24 -2.57
C GLU A 30 6.14 15.75 -3.62
N ASP A 31 6.18 15.19 -4.83
CA ASP A 31 5.24 15.55 -5.90
C ASP A 31 3.80 15.22 -5.51
N LEU A 32 3.56 14.06 -4.92
CA LEU A 32 2.25 13.68 -4.40
C LEU A 32 1.77 14.66 -3.33
N SER A 33 2.67 15.04 -2.42
CA SER A 33 2.36 15.97 -1.35
C SER A 33 2.04 17.36 -1.90
N LYS A 34 2.85 17.86 -2.83
CA LYS A 34 2.64 19.17 -3.46
C LYS A 34 1.34 19.23 -4.26
N ALA A 35 0.95 18.11 -4.88
CA ALA A 35 -0.31 18.01 -5.60
C ALA A 35 -1.52 17.93 -4.66
N GLY A 36 -1.29 17.77 -3.35
CA GLY A 36 -2.37 17.69 -2.37
C GLY A 36 -3.11 16.35 -2.36
N VAL A 37 -2.55 15.32 -2.96
CA VAL A 37 -3.23 14.02 -3.08
C VAL A 37 -2.78 12.99 -2.04
N LEU A 38 -1.65 13.23 -1.36
CA LEU A 38 -1.08 12.26 -0.43
C LEU A 38 -1.75 12.32 0.94
N LEU A 39 -2.35 11.21 1.37
CA LEU A 39 -2.96 11.09 2.70
C LEU A 39 -2.09 10.30 3.66
N ASP A 40 -1.45 9.23 3.17
CA ASP A 40 -0.61 8.37 3.98
C ASP A 40 0.34 7.57 3.08
N LEU A 41 1.45 7.14 3.61
CA LEU A 41 2.37 6.23 2.94
C LEU A 41 3.20 5.46 3.97
N SER A 42 3.57 4.23 3.62
CA SER A 42 4.50 3.44 4.44
C SER A 42 5.18 2.37 3.61
N ALA A 43 6.45 2.13 3.91
CA ALA A 43 7.16 0.97 3.44
C ALA A 43 7.07 -0.13 4.52
N LEU A 44 6.93 -1.36 4.08
CA LEU A 44 6.83 -2.51 4.99
C LEU A 44 8.16 -3.24 5.01
N ARG A 45 8.47 -3.85 6.15
CA ARG A 45 9.60 -4.77 6.21
C ARG A 45 9.29 -5.99 5.34
N TRP A 46 10.32 -6.68 4.89
CA TRP A 46 10.16 -7.84 4.01
C TRP A 46 9.42 -8.98 4.71
N SER A 47 8.80 -9.85 3.93
CA SER A 47 7.89 -10.87 4.45
C SER A 47 8.55 -11.84 5.45
N ALA A 48 9.86 -12.05 5.37
CA ALA A 48 10.57 -12.88 6.35
C ALA A 48 10.42 -12.39 7.80
N GLN A 49 10.11 -11.09 7.99
CA GLN A 49 9.86 -10.50 9.30
C GLN A 49 8.37 -10.38 9.63
N GLY A 50 7.52 -10.94 8.77
CA GLY A 50 6.08 -10.92 8.95
C GLY A 50 5.50 -12.27 9.34
N VAL A 51 4.23 -12.26 9.67
CA VAL A 51 3.47 -13.46 9.98
C VAL A 51 2.10 -13.40 9.33
N ARG A 52 1.53 -14.57 9.04
CA ARG A 52 0.14 -14.70 8.63
C ARG A 52 -0.59 -15.54 9.66
N VAL A 53 -1.82 -15.17 9.96
CA VAL A 53 -2.71 -15.99 10.77
C VAL A 53 -3.80 -16.52 9.85
N LYS A 54 -3.88 -17.84 9.73
CA LYS A 54 -4.86 -18.51 8.87
C LYS A 54 -6.02 -19.03 9.70
N PHE A 55 -7.22 -18.79 9.21
CA PHE A 55 -8.47 -19.22 9.85
C PHE A 55 -9.09 -20.35 9.02
N SER A 56 -9.31 -21.49 9.64
CA SER A 56 -9.96 -22.62 8.96
C SER A 56 -10.74 -23.45 9.98
N ARG A 57 -12.05 -23.53 9.77
CA ARG A 57 -12.95 -24.39 10.57
C ARG A 57 -12.75 -24.23 12.10
N GLY A 58 -12.66 -22.99 12.56
CA GLY A 58 -12.44 -22.69 13.97
C GLY A 58 -11.00 -22.75 14.45
N ASN A 59 -10.08 -23.21 13.59
CA ASN A 59 -8.66 -23.24 13.91
C ASN A 59 -7.98 -21.94 13.46
N ARG A 60 -6.96 -21.54 14.20
CA ARG A 60 -6.13 -20.37 13.88
C ARG A 60 -4.68 -20.83 13.85
N THR A 61 -4.06 -20.72 12.68
CA THR A 61 -2.68 -21.17 12.48
C THR A 61 -1.78 -19.98 12.16
N VAL A 62 -0.69 -19.85 12.89
CA VAL A 62 0.31 -18.80 12.64
C VAL A 62 1.36 -19.35 11.67
N VAL A 63 1.59 -18.63 10.59
CA VAL A 63 2.61 -18.98 9.58
C VAL A 63 3.62 -17.85 9.53
N ASN A 64 4.88 -18.17 9.85
CA ASN A 64 5.96 -17.20 9.76
C ASN A 64 6.40 -17.01 8.32
N GLY A 65 6.79 -15.78 7.95
CA GLY A 65 7.39 -15.52 6.66
C GLY A 65 8.77 -16.19 6.50
N PRO A 66 9.33 -16.16 5.29
CA PRO A 66 8.80 -15.53 4.07
C PRO A 66 7.60 -16.27 3.48
N PHE A 67 6.80 -15.56 2.66
CA PHE A 67 5.54 -16.11 2.15
C PHE A 67 5.60 -16.66 0.72
N GLY A 68 6.76 -16.66 0.10
CA GLY A 68 6.98 -17.30 -1.20
C GLY A 68 6.93 -16.34 -2.38
N GLU A 69 5.75 -16.01 -2.89
CA GLU A 69 5.61 -15.26 -4.14
C GLU A 69 5.74 -13.74 -3.96
N PRO A 70 6.84 -13.11 -4.46
CA PRO A 70 6.99 -11.66 -4.36
C PRO A 70 5.84 -10.88 -4.99
N LYS A 71 5.25 -11.41 -6.07
CA LYS A 71 4.12 -10.76 -6.75
C LYS A 71 2.84 -10.69 -5.92
N GLU A 72 2.76 -11.47 -4.85
CA GLU A 72 1.62 -11.50 -3.94
C GLU A 72 1.91 -10.84 -2.60
N THR A 73 3.10 -10.26 -2.45
CA THR A 73 3.56 -9.67 -1.20
C THR A 73 3.60 -8.15 -1.34
N VAL A 74 2.93 -7.45 -0.43
CA VAL A 74 2.92 -5.99 -0.40
C VAL A 74 4.20 -5.49 0.26
N ALA A 75 4.96 -4.67 -0.46
CA ALA A 75 6.21 -4.07 0.05
C ALA A 75 6.01 -2.66 0.59
N GLY A 76 4.91 -2.01 0.23
CA GLY A 76 4.61 -0.67 0.68
C GLY A 76 3.30 -0.19 0.08
N TYR A 77 2.80 0.93 0.59
CA TYR A 77 1.54 1.48 0.11
C TYR A 77 1.50 2.99 0.24
N TRP A 78 0.59 3.57 -0.54
CA TRP A 78 0.16 4.97 -0.43
C TRP A 78 -1.35 5.00 -0.33
N ILE A 79 -1.87 5.92 0.47
CA ILE A 79 -3.29 6.27 0.45
C ILE A 79 -3.39 7.64 -0.21
N LEU A 80 -4.14 7.71 -1.31
CA LEU A 80 -4.28 8.92 -2.10
C LEU A 80 -5.73 9.39 -2.15
N GLN A 81 -5.91 10.70 -2.12
CA GLN A 81 -7.18 11.35 -2.44
C GLN A 81 -7.12 11.81 -3.88
N VAL A 82 -7.88 11.17 -4.76
CA VAL A 82 -7.89 11.45 -6.20
C VAL A 82 -9.29 11.71 -6.70
N LYS A 83 -9.39 12.28 -7.89
CA LYS A 83 -10.68 12.58 -8.53
C LYS A 83 -11.27 11.38 -9.25
N SER A 84 -10.40 10.47 -9.72
CA SER A 84 -10.79 9.33 -10.54
C SER A 84 -9.74 8.24 -10.47
N MET A 85 -10.11 7.05 -10.90
CA MET A 85 -9.15 5.95 -11.06
C MET A 85 -8.09 6.29 -12.12
N ASP A 86 -8.46 7.02 -13.17
CA ASP A 86 -7.49 7.45 -14.19
C ASP A 86 -6.39 8.32 -13.60
N GLU A 87 -6.72 9.23 -12.69
CA GLU A 87 -5.73 10.04 -11.99
C GLU A 87 -4.79 9.14 -11.15
N ALA A 88 -5.34 8.16 -10.45
CA ALA A 88 -4.53 7.22 -9.68
C ALA A 88 -3.59 6.42 -10.58
N ILE A 89 -4.08 5.97 -11.73
CA ILE A 89 -3.27 5.23 -12.71
C ILE A 89 -2.12 6.11 -13.23
N ASP A 90 -2.39 7.38 -13.51
CA ASP A 90 -1.34 8.30 -13.96
C ASP A 90 -0.25 8.45 -12.90
N TRP A 91 -0.62 8.56 -11.62
CA TRP A 91 0.35 8.58 -10.54
C TRP A 91 1.15 7.28 -10.45
N ALA A 92 0.49 6.13 -10.59
CA ALA A 92 1.17 4.83 -10.53
C ALA A 92 2.20 4.68 -11.65
N LYS A 93 1.89 5.16 -12.86
CA LYS A 93 2.82 5.11 -14.00
C LYS A 93 4.09 5.94 -13.80
N ARG A 94 4.07 6.90 -12.89
CA ARG A 94 5.20 7.76 -12.57
C ARG A 94 6.13 7.20 -11.50
N LEU A 95 5.79 6.05 -10.92
CA LEU A 95 6.64 5.41 -9.91
C LEU A 95 8.01 5.06 -10.50
N PRO A 96 9.10 5.40 -9.78
CA PRO A 96 10.46 5.25 -10.30
C PRO A 96 11.02 3.83 -10.11
N PHE A 97 10.35 2.80 -10.64
CA PHE A 97 10.78 1.40 -10.51
C PHE A 97 12.17 1.13 -11.11
N GLU A 98 12.55 1.89 -12.14
CA GLU A 98 13.80 1.66 -12.86
C GLU A 98 14.99 2.37 -12.22
N ALA A 99 14.76 3.16 -11.19
CA ALA A 99 15.80 4.01 -10.60
C ALA A 99 16.86 3.27 -9.80
N GLY A 100 16.70 2.00 -9.54
CA GLY A 100 17.63 1.23 -8.74
C GLY A 100 18.78 0.58 -9.52
N GLY A 101 18.86 0.78 -10.82
CA GLY A 101 19.89 0.16 -11.65
C GLY A 101 19.68 -1.33 -11.90
N GLU A 102 18.49 -1.84 -11.63
CA GLU A 102 18.11 -3.23 -11.87
C GLU A 102 17.09 -3.27 -13.01
N PRO A 103 17.50 -3.17 -14.29
CA PRO A 103 16.57 -3.02 -15.41
C PRO A 103 15.69 -4.23 -15.68
N ASP A 104 16.05 -5.39 -15.13
CA ASP A 104 15.32 -6.64 -15.33
C ASP A 104 14.33 -6.95 -14.19
N VAL A 105 14.18 -6.04 -13.22
CA VAL A 105 13.22 -6.24 -12.14
C VAL A 105 11.83 -5.85 -12.61
N GLU A 106 10.95 -6.84 -12.65
CA GLU A 106 9.54 -6.61 -12.90
C GLU A 106 8.90 -6.02 -11.64
N GLY A 107 8.21 -4.89 -11.80
CA GLY A 107 7.44 -4.29 -10.72
C GLY A 107 5.95 -4.34 -11.03
N GLU A 108 5.15 -4.44 -10.00
CA GLU A 108 3.70 -4.38 -10.12
C GLU A 108 3.14 -3.49 -9.02
N VAL A 109 2.17 -2.67 -9.40
CA VAL A 109 1.42 -1.83 -8.48
C VAL A 109 -0.05 -2.16 -8.62
N GLU A 110 -0.69 -2.46 -7.51
CA GLU A 110 -2.13 -2.67 -7.47
C GLU A 110 -2.80 -1.44 -6.88
N ILE A 111 -3.87 -0.97 -7.51
CA ILE A 111 -4.64 0.17 -7.04
C ILE A 111 -6.05 -0.30 -6.71
N ARG A 112 -6.51 -0.02 -5.49
CA ARG A 112 -7.85 -0.38 -5.07
C ARG A 112 -8.54 0.83 -4.45
N GLN A 113 -9.79 1.05 -4.83
CA GLN A 113 -10.58 2.09 -4.21
C GLN A 113 -10.94 1.68 -2.78
N VAL A 114 -10.80 2.62 -1.86
CA VAL A 114 -11.17 2.41 -0.47
C VAL A 114 -12.69 2.63 -0.35
N PHE A 115 -13.39 1.73 0.34
CA PHE A 115 -14.79 1.97 0.67
C PHE A 115 -14.93 3.20 1.55
N GLU A 116 -15.88 4.07 1.19
CA GLU A 116 -16.31 5.08 2.13
C GLU A 116 -17.37 4.44 3.04
N MET A 117 -17.44 4.89 4.29
CA MET A 117 -18.32 4.25 5.27
C MET A 117 -19.79 4.26 4.87
N ASP A 118 -20.26 5.32 4.22
CA ASP A 118 -21.63 5.43 3.75
C ASP A 118 -21.98 4.45 2.63
N GLU A 119 -20.99 3.95 1.89
CA GLU A 119 -21.20 2.93 0.86
C GLU A 119 -21.57 1.55 1.44
N LEU A 120 -21.27 1.32 2.72
CA LEU A 120 -21.47 0.05 3.39
C LEU A 120 -22.87 -0.06 4.02
N GLY A 121 -23.73 0.93 3.80
CA GLY A 121 -25.12 0.95 4.24
C GLY A 121 -25.38 1.81 5.47
N GLU A 122 -26.65 2.08 5.72
CA GLU A 122 -27.10 2.89 6.85
C GLU A 122 -27.66 1.98 7.95
N THR A 123 -26.79 1.38 8.73
CA THR A 123 -27.19 0.52 9.86
C THR A 123 -26.61 1.08 11.16
N PRO A 124 -27.15 0.69 12.33
CA PRO A 124 -26.52 1.11 13.62
C PRO A 124 -25.07 0.70 13.71
N ALA A 125 -24.68 -0.45 13.15
CA ALA A 125 -23.30 -0.88 13.11
C ALA A 125 -22.43 0.09 12.28
N MET A 126 -22.96 0.59 11.17
CA MET A 126 -22.25 1.54 10.30
C MET A 126 -22.15 2.93 10.93
N GLU A 127 -23.17 3.35 11.66
CA GLU A 127 -23.10 4.60 12.41
C GLU A 127 -21.97 4.57 13.44
N ARG A 128 -21.82 3.46 14.15
CA ARG A 128 -20.72 3.27 15.11
C ARG A 128 -19.36 3.27 14.42
N ALA A 129 -19.25 2.61 13.27
CA ALA A 129 -18.03 2.56 12.48
C ALA A 129 -17.65 3.96 11.98
N HIS A 130 -18.64 4.73 11.53
CA HIS A 130 -18.44 6.11 11.06
C HIS A 130 -17.97 7.02 12.18
N ASP A 131 -18.56 6.92 13.37
CA ASP A 131 -18.17 7.69 14.54
C ASP A 131 -16.73 7.34 14.96
N LEU A 132 -16.36 6.06 14.90
CA LEU A 132 -15.01 5.63 15.20
C LEU A 132 -14.00 6.20 14.21
N GLU A 133 -14.33 6.19 12.93
CA GLU A 133 -13.47 6.77 11.87
C GLU A 133 -13.23 8.26 12.13
N LYS A 134 -14.27 9.00 12.48
CA LYS A 134 -14.14 10.43 12.82
C LYS A 134 -13.20 10.66 14.00
N LYS A 135 -13.25 9.80 15.01
CA LYS A 135 -12.35 9.89 16.16
C LYS A 135 -10.91 9.67 15.77
N LEU A 136 -10.65 8.76 14.82
CA LEU A 136 -9.30 8.47 14.34
C LEU A 136 -8.72 9.61 13.51
N GLN A 137 -9.57 10.44 12.90
CA GLN A 137 -9.17 11.58 12.08
C GLN A 137 -8.99 12.89 12.86
N SER A 138 -9.38 12.88 14.12
CA SER A 138 -9.32 14.09 14.96
C SER A 138 -8.03 14.18 15.80
#